data_31996b21d9bb06d6c0b6a22d55d4d295
#
_entry.id   31996b21d9bb06d6c0b6a22d55d4d295
#
_cell.length_a   1.000
_cell.length_b   1.000
_cell.length_c   1.000
_cell.angle_alpha   90.00
_cell.angle_beta   90.00
_cell.angle_gamma   90.00
#
_symmetry.space_group_name_H-M   'P 1'
#
loop_
_entity.id
_entity.type
_entity.pdbx_description
1 polymer ?
#
loop_
_entity_poly.entity_id
_entity_poly.type
_entity_poly.pdbx_seq_one_letter_code
_entity_poly.pdbx_strand_id
1 'polypeptide(L)'
;MMRNVSCALLCLLLGTAIVFAHHSVAAEFDVNKPVEFTGTVKLVEWVNPHGWTQVEVKNPDGTVQIYRVEIGAPVSLYRQGWRKESVKPGTAVHFKGIKAKNPNSRNVNGDLTGPDGKRLYEGEGPAGALPGAS
;
A
#
# COMPACT_ATOMS: atom_id res chain seq x y z
N MET A 1 -32.44 -11.91 33.03
CA MET A 1 -32.65 -11.17 31.77
C MET A 1 -31.56 -10.13 31.46
N MET A 2 -30.89 -9.54 32.41
CA MET A 2 -29.85 -8.51 32.16
C MET A 2 -28.49 -9.05 31.65
N ARG A 3 -28.17 -10.33 31.85
CA ARG A 3 -26.88 -10.95 31.45
C ARG A 3 -26.71 -11.16 29.95
N ASN A 4 -27.81 -11.36 29.21
CA ASN A 4 -27.79 -11.66 27.76
C ASN A 4 -27.70 -10.41 26.89
N VAL A 5 -28.14 -9.24 27.39
CA VAL A 5 -28.06 -7.96 26.68
C VAL A 5 -26.62 -7.44 26.62
N SER A 6 -25.84 -7.64 27.71
CA SER A 6 -24.45 -7.21 27.74
C SER A 6 -23.53 -8.00 26.77
N CYS A 7 -23.76 -9.30 26.60
CA CYS A 7 -23.03 -10.10 25.62
C CYS A 7 -23.36 -9.71 24.18
N ALA A 8 -24.63 -9.43 23.88
CA ALA A 8 -25.04 -9.02 22.54
C ALA A 8 -24.46 -7.65 22.14
N LEU A 9 -24.41 -6.71 23.11
CA LEU A 9 -23.80 -5.38 22.87
C LEU A 9 -22.28 -5.45 22.66
N LEU A 10 -21.60 -6.35 23.39
CA LEU A 10 -20.16 -6.56 23.23
C LEU A 10 -19.80 -7.21 21.89
N CYS A 11 -20.61 -8.15 21.40
CA CYS A 11 -20.44 -8.75 20.07
C CYS A 11 -20.70 -7.74 18.94
N LEU A 12 -21.61 -6.79 19.11
CA LEU A 12 -21.89 -5.73 18.13
C LEU A 12 -20.71 -4.75 18.00
N LEU A 13 -20.04 -4.44 19.12
CA LEU A 13 -18.87 -3.54 19.13
C LEU A 13 -17.61 -4.18 18.51
N LEU A 14 -17.45 -5.51 18.59
CA LEU A 14 -16.32 -6.23 17.99
C LEU A 14 -16.47 -6.42 16.47
N GLY A 15 -17.69 -6.40 15.94
CA GLY A 15 -17.94 -6.54 14.50
C GLY A 15 -17.62 -5.31 13.66
N THR A 16 -17.50 -4.12 14.26
CA THR A 16 -17.29 -2.86 13.54
C THR A 16 -15.83 -2.56 13.21
N ALA A 17 -14.87 -3.20 13.90
CA ALA A 17 -13.44 -2.91 13.70
C ALA A 17 -12.88 -3.40 12.36
N ILE A 18 -13.46 -4.43 11.76
CA ILE A 18 -12.99 -5.03 10.50
C ILE A 18 -13.42 -4.20 9.28
N VAL A 19 -14.53 -3.48 9.38
CA VAL A 19 -15.09 -2.68 8.27
C VAL A 19 -14.24 -1.42 7.99
N PHE A 20 -13.57 -0.87 9.00
CA PHE A 20 -12.76 0.34 8.83
C PHE A 20 -11.47 0.13 8.03
N ALA A 21 -10.85 -1.04 8.06
CA ALA A 21 -9.60 -1.31 7.35
C ALA A 21 -9.80 -1.41 5.83
N HIS A 22 -10.91 -1.99 5.37
CA HIS A 22 -11.23 -2.07 3.94
C HIS A 22 -11.72 -0.75 3.33
N HIS A 23 -12.27 0.15 4.14
CA HIS A 23 -12.72 1.46 3.68
C HIS A 23 -11.58 2.45 3.41
N SER A 24 -10.39 2.27 3.99
CA SER A 24 -9.30 3.24 3.87
C SER A 24 -8.70 3.28 2.46
N VAL A 25 -8.47 2.13 1.81
CA VAL A 25 -7.93 2.07 0.44
C VAL A 25 -8.93 2.66 -0.56
N ALA A 26 -10.19 2.24 -0.51
CA ALA A 26 -11.24 2.76 -1.37
C ALA A 26 -11.55 4.24 -1.10
N ALA A 27 -11.27 4.77 0.09
CA ALA A 27 -11.42 6.18 0.40
C ALA A 27 -10.30 7.03 -0.21
N GLU A 28 -9.05 6.55 -0.23
CA GLU A 28 -7.88 7.31 -0.67
C GLU A 28 -7.56 7.08 -2.16
N PHE A 29 -7.69 5.85 -2.66
CA PHE A 29 -7.24 5.47 -4.00
C PHE A 29 -8.40 5.27 -4.98
N ASP A 30 -8.11 5.47 -6.28
CA ASP A 30 -9.09 5.38 -7.37
C ASP A 30 -8.74 4.23 -8.32
N VAL A 31 -9.56 3.19 -8.30
CA VAL A 31 -9.39 2.00 -9.16
C VAL A 31 -9.44 2.31 -10.66
N ASN A 32 -10.02 3.44 -11.03
CA ASN A 32 -10.10 3.91 -12.42
C ASN A 32 -8.88 4.74 -12.84
N LYS A 33 -7.88 4.91 -11.96
CA LYS A 33 -6.64 5.63 -12.25
C LYS A 33 -5.43 4.69 -12.17
N PRO A 34 -5.30 3.73 -13.11
CA PRO A 34 -4.14 2.84 -13.13
C PRO A 34 -2.86 3.62 -13.37
N VAL A 35 -1.78 3.14 -12.80
CA VAL A 35 -0.44 3.68 -13.00
C VAL A 35 0.59 2.57 -12.96
N GLU A 36 1.57 2.66 -13.85
CA GLU A 36 2.69 1.73 -13.94
C GLU A 36 3.97 2.52 -14.23
N PHE A 37 5.04 2.21 -13.52
CA PHE A 37 6.34 2.87 -13.72
C PHE A 37 7.50 2.00 -13.24
N THR A 38 8.69 2.31 -13.72
CA THR A 38 9.96 1.84 -13.17
C THR A 38 10.67 3.01 -12.50
N GLY A 39 11.43 2.73 -11.47
CA GLY A 39 12.17 3.76 -10.76
C GLY A 39 13.18 3.18 -9.79
N THR A 40 13.68 4.02 -8.91
CA THR A 40 14.71 3.67 -7.93
C THR A 40 14.22 4.03 -6.53
N VAL A 41 14.34 3.11 -5.60
CA VAL A 41 13.99 3.36 -4.19
C VAL A 41 14.88 4.47 -3.63
N LYS A 42 14.26 5.50 -3.07
CA LYS A 42 14.93 6.60 -2.40
C LYS A 42 15.05 6.37 -0.90
N LEU A 43 13.95 5.99 -0.26
CA LEU A 43 13.90 5.62 1.15
C LEU A 43 12.64 4.81 1.47
N VAL A 44 12.65 4.14 2.61
CA VAL A 44 11.49 3.46 3.20
C VAL A 44 11.09 4.16 4.48
N GLU A 45 9.87 4.64 4.53
CA GLU A 45 9.24 5.24 5.72
C GLU A 45 8.56 4.13 6.52
N TRP A 46 9.18 3.70 7.61
CA TRP A 46 8.67 2.63 8.48
C TRP A 46 7.84 3.22 9.61
N VAL A 47 6.62 3.67 9.28
CA VAL A 47 5.73 4.43 10.17
C VAL A 47 4.35 3.79 10.25
N ASN A 48 3.65 3.99 11.38
CA ASN A 48 2.28 3.57 11.57
C ASN A 48 1.31 4.69 11.12
N PRO A 49 0.08 4.36 10.69
CA PRO A 49 -0.49 3.01 10.54
C PRO A 49 0.02 2.27 9.29
N HIS A 50 0.51 2.95 8.27
CA HIS A 50 1.03 2.37 7.04
C HIS A 50 2.41 2.93 6.72
N GLY A 51 3.34 2.02 6.36
CA GLY A 51 4.63 2.39 5.83
C GLY A 51 4.55 2.82 4.35
N TRP A 52 5.60 3.48 3.88
CA TRP A 52 5.71 3.97 2.50
C TRP A 52 7.10 3.73 1.93
N THR A 53 7.16 3.40 0.66
CA THR A 53 8.42 3.42 -0.08
C THR A 53 8.40 4.57 -1.07
N GLN A 54 9.35 5.50 -0.91
CA GLN A 54 9.54 6.57 -1.89
C GLN A 54 10.34 6.04 -3.08
N VAL A 55 9.78 6.18 -4.27
CA VAL A 55 10.38 5.75 -5.54
C VAL A 55 10.59 6.97 -6.42
N GLU A 56 11.83 7.19 -6.80
CA GLU A 56 12.22 8.22 -7.77
C GLU A 56 12.05 7.69 -9.20
N VAL A 57 11.27 8.39 -9.99
CA VAL A 57 11.02 8.09 -11.39
C VAL A 57 11.57 9.21 -12.26
N LYS A 58 12.43 8.87 -13.21
CA LYS A 58 12.93 9.80 -14.22
C LYS A 58 12.04 9.73 -15.46
N ASN A 59 11.41 10.83 -15.79
CA ASN A 59 10.58 10.94 -16.98
C ASN A 59 11.44 11.10 -18.24
N PRO A 60 10.92 10.76 -19.44
CA PRO A 60 11.66 10.93 -20.70
C PRO A 60 12.09 12.37 -21.01
N ASP A 61 11.36 13.35 -20.47
CA ASP A 61 11.68 14.79 -20.60
C ASP A 61 12.80 15.29 -19.64
N GLY A 62 13.38 14.37 -18.84
CA GLY A 62 14.42 14.66 -17.85
C GLY A 62 13.90 15.15 -16.49
N THR A 63 12.59 15.34 -16.33
CA THR A 63 12.02 15.67 -15.02
C THR A 63 12.04 14.46 -14.08
N VAL A 64 12.12 14.74 -12.79
CA VAL A 64 12.12 13.71 -11.74
C VAL A 64 10.84 13.82 -10.92
N GLN A 65 10.21 12.68 -10.65
CA GLN A 65 9.00 12.58 -9.88
C GLN A 65 9.20 11.57 -8.74
N ILE A 66 8.72 11.89 -7.55
CA ILE A 66 8.71 10.96 -6.41
C ILE A 66 7.29 10.43 -6.22
N TYR A 67 7.13 9.13 -6.30
CA TYR A 67 5.91 8.44 -5.85
C TYR A 67 6.11 7.88 -4.46
N ARG A 68 5.03 7.85 -3.66
CA ARG A 68 4.98 7.18 -2.37
C ARG A 68 4.12 5.92 -2.51
N VAL A 69 4.76 4.76 -2.51
CA VAL A 69 4.10 3.45 -2.59
C VAL A 69 3.72 3.01 -1.18
N GLU A 70 2.44 2.77 -0.94
CA GLU A 70 1.97 2.21 0.33
C GLU A 70 2.40 0.74 0.46
N ILE A 71 2.97 0.36 1.60
CA ILE A 71 3.56 -0.97 1.81
C ILE A 71 2.96 -1.73 3.01
N GLY A 72 1.87 -1.26 3.57
CA GLY A 72 1.21 -1.88 4.71
C GLY A 72 1.79 -1.47 6.07
N ALA A 73 1.19 -2.00 7.13
CA ALA A 73 1.57 -1.66 8.50
C ALA A 73 2.91 -2.31 8.89
N PRO A 74 3.84 -1.56 9.52
CA PRO A 74 5.14 -2.09 9.96
C PRO A 74 5.05 -3.36 10.80
N VAL A 75 4.06 -3.47 11.69
CA VAL A 75 3.88 -4.66 12.52
C VAL A 75 3.51 -5.90 11.71
N SER A 76 2.71 -5.75 10.66
CA SER A 76 2.33 -6.84 9.75
C SER A 76 3.52 -7.27 8.90
N LEU A 77 4.24 -6.31 8.34
CA LEU A 77 5.46 -6.56 7.56
C LEU A 77 6.54 -7.25 8.41
N TYR A 78 6.71 -6.81 9.67
CA TYR A 78 7.66 -7.44 10.61
C TYR A 78 7.34 -8.92 10.85
N ARG A 79 6.06 -9.26 11.05
CA ARG A 79 5.62 -10.66 11.23
C ARG A 79 5.85 -11.53 9.99
N GLN A 80 5.86 -10.93 8.80
CA GLN A 80 6.17 -11.59 7.53
C GLN A 80 7.68 -11.68 7.26
N GLY A 81 8.53 -11.23 8.19
CA GLY A 81 9.97 -11.27 8.05
C GLY A 81 10.60 -10.02 7.44
N TRP A 82 9.80 -9.01 7.08
CA TRP A 82 10.32 -7.75 6.54
C TRP A 82 10.93 -6.88 7.64
N ARG A 83 11.91 -6.08 7.23
CA ARG A 83 12.57 -5.06 8.06
C ARG A 83 12.67 -3.78 7.25
N LYS A 84 12.87 -2.65 7.91
CA LYS A 84 13.08 -1.37 7.25
C LYS A 84 14.20 -1.43 6.20
N GLU A 85 15.23 -2.21 6.48
CA GLU A 85 16.42 -2.39 5.65
C GLU A 85 16.28 -3.48 4.60
N SER A 86 15.14 -4.19 4.54
CA SER A 86 14.92 -5.27 3.56
C SER A 86 14.93 -4.76 2.12
N VAL A 87 14.50 -3.52 1.92
CA VAL A 87 14.59 -2.83 0.63
C VAL A 87 15.47 -1.61 0.80
N LYS A 88 16.60 -1.60 0.10
CA LYS A 88 17.64 -0.57 0.26
C LYS A 88 17.42 0.59 -0.71
N PRO A 89 17.79 1.83 -0.31
CA PRO A 89 17.94 2.92 -1.28
C PRO A 89 18.85 2.52 -2.44
N GLY A 90 18.50 2.94 -3.65
CA GLY A 90 19.21 2.56 -4.88
C GLY A 90 18.67 1.30 -5.55
N THR A 91 17.79 0.53 -4.91
CA THR A 91 17.16 -0.65 -5.52
C THR A 91 16.28 -0.22 -6.70
N ALA A 92 16.52 -0.81 -7.88
CA ALA A 92 15.64 -0.65 -9.03
C ALA A 92 14.33 -1.41 -8.79
N VAL A 93 13.20 -0.80 -9.10
CA VAL A 93 11.88 -1.37 -8.85
C VAL A 93 10.94 -1.10 -10.01
N HIS A 94 9.98 -1.99 -10.16
CA HIS A 94 8.82 -1.82 -11.04
C HIS A 94 7.56 -1.78 -10.17
N PHE A 95 6.69 -0.82 -10.44
CA PHE A 95 5.42 -0.64 -9.75
C PHE A 95 4.26 -0.76 -10.73
N LYS A 96 3.20 -1.44 -10.28
CA LYS A 96 1.91 -1.50 -10.97
C LYS A 96 0.78 -1.37 -9.96
N GLY A 97 -0.12 -0.41 -10.16
CA GLY A 97 -1.21 -0.16 -9.22
C GLY A 97 -2.11 0.99 -9.63
N ILE A 98 -2.61 1.71 -8.64
CA ILE A 98 -3.58 2.80 -8.77
C ILE A 98 -3.11 4.06 -8.05
N LYS A 99 -3.53 5.21 -8.55
CA LYS A 99 -3.24 6.53 -7.96
C LYS A 99 -4.24 6.90 -6.88
N ALA A 100 -3.83 7.81 -6.01
CA ALA A 100 -4.75 8.50 -5.12
C ALA A 100 -5.81 9.27 -5.90
N LYS A 101 -7.00 9.42 -5.29
CA LYS A 101 -8.11 10.24 -5.80
C LYS A 101 -7.73 11.71 -5.90
N ASN A 102 -6.98 12.20 -4.88
CA ASN A 102 -6.47 13.56 -4.88
C ASN A 102 -5.41 13.72 -5.99
N PRO A 103 -5.61 14.57 -7.01
CA PRO A 103 -4.69 14.73 -8.12
C PRO A 103 -3.33 15.34 -7.72
N ASN A 104 -3.26 16.02 -6.59
CA ASN A 104 -2.04 16.60 -6.06
C ASN A 104 -1.23 15.61 -5.19
N SER A 105 -1.81 14.45 -4.84
CA SER A 105 -1.12 13.40 -4.10
C SER A 105 -0.22 12.59 -5.02
N ARG A 106 0.94 12.20 -4.49
CA ARG A 106 1.87 11.26 -5.12
C ARG A 106 1.76 9.84 -4.54
N ASN A 107 0.77 9.62 -3.69
CA ASN A 107 0.50 8.31 -3.11
C ASN A 107 -0.07 7.36 -4.16
N VAL A 108 0.43 6.14 -4.13
CA VAL A 108 -0.02 5.03 -4.99
C VAL A 108 -0.13 3.76 -4.17
N ASN A 109 -1.04 2.89 -4.54
CA ASN A 109 -1.25 1.59 -3.91
C ASN A 109 -1.20 0.50 -4.98
N GLY A 110 -0.43 -0.55 -4.75
CA GLY A 110 -0.26 -1.65 -5.71
C GLY A 110 0.98 -2.48 -5.42
N ASP A 111 1.36 -3.28 -6.41
CA ASP A 111 2.47 -4.21 -6.32
C ASP A 111 3.79 -3.53 -6.66
N LEU A 112 4.79 -3.77 -5.82
CA LEU A 112 6.17 -3.35 -6.03
C LEU A 112 7.06 -4.58 -6.21
N THR A 113 7.73 -4.69 -7.35
CA THR A 113 8.65 -5.78 -7.68
C THR A 113 10.09 -5.29 -7.81
N GLY A 114 11.03 -6.14 -7.44
CA GLY A 114 12.46 -5.87 -7.58
C GLY A 114 13.00 -6.20 -8.98
N PRO A 115 14.33 -6.00 -9.20
CA PRO A 115 14.95 -6.18 -10.51
C PRO A 115 14.96 -7.65 -10.99
N ASP A 116 14.80 -8.60 -10.09
CA ASP A 116 14.67 -10.03 -10.37
C ASP A 116 13.22 -10.47 -10.66
N GLY A 117 12.27 -9.52 -10.71
CA GLY A 117 10.85 -9.77 -10.84
C GLY A 117 10.18 -10.28 -9.55
N LYS A 118 10.94 -10.44 -8.47
CA LYS A 118 10.40 -10.86 -7.18
C LYS A 118 9.56 -9.75 -6.57
N ARG A 119 8.35 -10.12 -6.12
CA ARG A 119 7.48 -9.18 -5.40
C ARG A 119 8.11 -8.77 -4.08
N LEU A 120 8.26 -7.47 -3.88
CA LEU A 120 8.74 -6.87 -2.64
C LEU A 120 7.57 -6.54 -1.70
N TYR A 121 6.54 -5.89 -2.23
CA TYR A 121 5.32 -5.57 -1.50
C TYR A 121 4.09 -5.80 -2.38
N GLU A 122 2.98 -6.15 -1.73
CA GLU A 122 1.67 -6.33 -2.33
C GLU A 122 0.74 -5.21 -1.86
N GLY A 123 0.00 -4.62 -2.80
CA GLY A 123 -0.98 -3.58 -2.50
C GLY A 123 -2.13 -4.11 -1.66
N GLU A 124 -2.62 -3.32 -0.72
CA GLU A 124 -3.79 -3.64 0.12
C GLU A 124 -5.13 -3.40 -0.60
N GLY A 125 -5.14 -3.37 -1.91
CA GLY A 125 -6.36 -3.25 -2.70
C GLY A 125 -7.26 -4.49 -2.61
N PRO A 126 -8.57 -4.38 -2.92
CA PRO A 126 -9.41 -5.54 -3.04
C PRO A 126 -8.82 -6.49 -4.08
N ALA A 127 -8.73 -7.77 -3.76
CA ALA A 127 -8.23 -8.81 -4.66
C ALA A 127 -8.96 -8.70 -6.02
N GLY A 128 -8.22 -8.49 -7.11
CA GLY A 128 -8.78 -8.26 -8.44
C GLY A 128 -8.96 -6.79 -8.85
N ALA A 129 -8.62 -5.81 -8.00
CA ALA A 129 -8.70 -4.40 -8.37
C ALA A 129 -7.54 -3.94 -9.28
N LEU A 130 -6.48 -4.73 -9.41
CA LEU A 130 -5.37 -4.42 -10.30
C LEU A 130 -5.62 -5.03 -11.69
N PRO A 131 -5.50 -4.27 -12.78
CA PRO A 131 -5.57 -4.82 -14.12
C PRO A 131 -4.48 -5.86 -14.32
N GLY A 132 -4.85 -7.13 -14.48
CA GLY A 132 -3.92 -8.23 -14.77
C GLY A 132 -3.65 -9.22 -13.63
N ALA A 133 -4.42 -9.21 -12.54
CA ALA A 133 -4.48 -10.31 -11.60
C ALA A 133 -5.39 -11.42 -12.18
N SER A 134 -4.85 -12.25 -13.04
CA SER A 134 -5.46 -13.49 -13.54
C SER A 134 -4.48 -14.63 -13.39
#